data_9cdf915992647bd5fe4d76209a68ce90
#
_entry.id   9cdf915992647bd5fe4d76209a68ce90
#
_cell.length_a   1.000
_cell.length_b   1.000
_cell.length_c   1.000
_cell.angle_alpha   90.00
_cell.angle_beta   90.00
_cell.angle_gamma   90.00
#
_symmetry.space_group_name_H-M   'P 1'
#
loop_
_entity.id
_entity.type
_entity.pdbx_description
1 polymer ?
#
loop_
_entity_poly.entity_id
_entity_poly.type
_entity_poly.pdbx_seq_one_letter_code
_entity_poly.pdbx_strand_id
1 'polypeptide(L)'
;MKPISLRIYGTGLIGTSIGLRAAELSWPLSLIDSSIGSLRIAKDLIPSNQDIESPELIVIATTPDSALALVSEIAESYPESTVIDVGSTKTKVQLEVESIPDFSKRFLGSHPIAGRERGGPHSARSDLFAGRAWVLTPSQVIEPWRLKLVSDFVSAMGAVPYQMSTKLHDALFAKISHLPQLISVALASSISELGTEISLAGQGLRDMLRLAGSDGALWSQILLDNKDEVLSSVDDFQELLDVLRDAIENDDEHRIREMFDDAGLVPEKIGGKHGMKRREYTFVDVVIDDKPGQLASLFNECGSIKVNVEDLALEHSPQQETGLIRLALSSSDADLLYQHLLKRGWKAHKQ
;
A
#
# COMPACT_ATOMS: atom_id res chain seq x y z
N MET A 1 -22.95 10.22 9.00
CA MET A 1 -23.26 8.78 8.79
C MET A 1 -23.78 8.20 10.10
N LYS A 2 -24.76 7.30 10.07
CA LYS A 2 -25.21 6.58 11.27
C LYS A 2 -24.06 5.73 11.82
N PRO A 3 -23.81 5.67 13.13
CA PRO A 3 -22.84 4.76 13.72
C PRO A 3 -23.12 3.31 13.31
N ILE A 4 -22.07 2.58 12.95
CA ILE A 4 -22.11 1.15 12.60
C ILE A 4 -21.51 0.37 13.77
N SER A 5 -22.21 -0.64 14.27
CA SER A 5 -21.63 -1.54 15.29
C SER A 5 -20.72 -2.57 14.64
N LEU A 6 -19.45 -2.61 15.09
CA LEU A 6 -18.39 -3.40 14.48
C LEU A 6 -17.91 -4.53 15.38
N ARG A 7 -17.63 -5.69 14.78
CA ARG A 7 -16.78 -6.72 15.39
C ARG A 7 -15.60 -6.98 14.47
N ILE A 8 -14.38 -6.90 15.02
CA ILE A 8 -13.14 -7.02 14.26
C ILE A 8 -12.39 -8.26 14.76
N TYR A 9 -12.22 -9.23 13.89
CA TYR A 9 -11.38 -10.40 14.12
C TYR A 9 -9.99 -10.15 13.54
N GLY A 10 -8.97 -10.18 14.40
CA GLY A 10 -7.59 -9.85 14.09
C GLY A 10 -7.24 -8.41 14.47
N THR A 11 -6.30 -8.29 15.40
CA THR A 11 -5.79 -7.00 15.93
C THR A 11 -4.36 -6.71 15.47
N GLY A 12 -4.06 -7.09 14.22
CA GLY A 12 -2.85 -6.67 13.52
C GLY A 12 -2.89 -5.20 13.12
N LEU A 13 -2.04 -4.81 12.17
CA LEU A 13 -1.98 -3.45 11.64
C LEU A 13 -3.35 -2.96 11.11
N ILE A 14 -3.98 -3.76 10.24
CA ILE A 14 -5.23 -3.36 9.56
C ILE A 14 -6.40 -3.32 10.54
N GLY A 15 -6.65 -4.41 11.27
CA GLY A 15 -7.79 -4.47 12.20
C GLY A 15 -7.71 -3.41 13.31
N THR A 16 -6.53 -3.18 13.87
CA THR A 16 -6.33 -2.12 14.88
C THR A 16 -6.51 -0.73 14.28
N SER A 17 -6.06 -0.48 13.04
CA SER A 17 -6.26 0.81 12.36
C SER A 17 -7.74 1.08 12.08
N ILE A 18 -8.50 0.06 11.66
CA ILE A 18 -9.96 0.15 11.53
C ILE A 18 -10.60 0.49 12.90
N GLY A 19 -10.18 -0.21 13.95
CA GLY A 19 -10.70 0.03 15.31
C GLY A 19 -10.39 1.45 15.82
N LEU A 20 -9.18 1.96 15.60
CA LEU A 20 -8.81 3.34 15.94
C LEU A 20 -9.69 4.35 15.20
N ARG A 21 -9.91 4.17 13.91
CA ARG A 21 -10.77 5.06 13.14
C ARG A 21 -12.24 4.98 13.58
N ALA A 22 -12.74 3.78 13.86
CA ALA A 22 -14.09 3.58 14.38
C ALA A 22 -14.27 4.28 15.75
N ALA A 23 -13.27 4.21 16.63
CA ALA A 23 -13.27 4.89 17.92
C ALA A 23 -13.34 6.42 17.78
N GLU A 24 -12.55 7.02 16.86
CA GLU A 24 -12.64 8.44 16.53
C GLU A 24 -14.05 8.85 16.06
N LEU A 25 -14.73 7.96 15.33
CA LEU A 25 -16.11 8.16 14.86
C LEU A 25 -17.16 7.85 15.94
N SER A 26 -16.74 7.46 17.16
CA SER A 26 -17.59 7.04 18.26
C SER A 26 -18.51 5.85 17.88
N TRP A 27 -18.03 4.95 17.06
CA TRP A 27 -18.77 3.74 16.70
C TRP A 27 -18.59 2.65 17.76
N PRO A 28 -19.66 1.91 18.10
CA PRO A 28 -19.53 0.73 18.96
C PRO A 28 -18.62 -0.32 18.28
N LEU A 29 -17.63 -0.83 18.99
CA LEU A 29 -16.74 -1.83 18.43
C LEU A 29 -16.29 -2.87 19.45
N SER A 30 -16.08 -4.10 18.96
CA SER A 30 -15.56 -5.25 19.69
C SER A 30 -14.35 -5.81 18.96
N LEU A 31 -13.27 -6.11 19.69
CA LEU A 31 -12.02 -6.66 19.16
C LEU A 31 -11.83 -8.09 19.63
N ILE A 32 -11.50 -8.98 18.70
CA ILE A 32 -11.21 -10.40 18.95
C ILE A 32 -9.88 -10.74 18.27
N ASP A 33 -9.02 -11.45 18.99
CA ASP A 33 -7.76 -11.98 18.44
C ASP A 33 -7.35 -13.24 19.24
N SER A 34 -6.76 -14.20 18.56
CA SER A 34 -6.17 -15.39 19.16
C SER A 34 -4.87 -15.07 19.93
N SER A 35 -4.15 -14.02 19.52
CA SER A 35 -2.98 -13.50 20.22
C SER A 35 -3.40 -12.58 21.36
N ILE A 36 -3.32 -13.10 22.59
CA ILE A 36 -3.62 -12.32 23.81
C ILE A 36 -2.76 -11.04 23.89
N GLY A 37 -1.51 -11.09 23.42
CA GLY A 37 -0.60 -9.96 23.42
C GLY A 37 -1.05 -8.85 22.47
N SER A 38 -1.36 -9.21 21.23
CA SER A 38 -1.88 -8.26 20.22
C SER A 38 -3.20 -7.65 20.64
N LEU A 39 -4.13 -8.48 21.13
CA LEU A 39 -5.43 -8.02 21.63
C LEU A 39 -5.31 -7.03 22.78
N ARG A 40 -4.40 -7.28 23.74
CA ARG A 40 -4.18 -6.38 24.88
C ARG A 40 -3.69 -5.02 24.41
N ILE A 41 -2.67 -4.99 23.55
CA ILE A 41 -2.16 -3.73 22.98
C ILE A 41 -3.27 -2.98 22.22
N ALA A 42 -4.05 -3.67 21.39
CA ALA A 42 -5.14 -3.04 20.66
C ALA A 42 -6.22 -2.47 21.59
N LYS A 43 -6.57 -3.16 22.67
CA LYS A 43 -7.52 -2.68 23.69
C LYS A 43 -7.00 -1.47 24.45
N ASP A 44 -5.71 -1.41 24.74
CA ASP A 44 -5.09 -0.25 25.40
C ASP A 44 -5.10 0.98 24.48
N LEU A 45 -4.91 0.77 23.16
CA LEU A 45 -5.02 1.82 22.15
C LEU A 45 -6.46 2.27 21.87
N ILE A 46 -7.45 1.41 22.14
CA ILE A 46 -8.87 1.62 21.85
C ILE A 46 -9.71 1.40 23.11
N PRO A 47 -9.73 2.34 24.06
CA PRO A 47 -10.43 2.16 25.34
C PRO A 47 -11.96 2.01 25.18
N SER A 48 -12.54 2.46 24.06
CA SER A 48 -13.97 2.33 23.76
C SER A 48 -14.41 0.92 23.36
N ASN A 49 -13.45 -0.04 23.31
CA ASN A 49 -13.78 -1.43 23.01
C ASN A 49 -14.75 -2.00 24.05
N GLN A 50 -15.84 -2.59 23.55
CA GLN A 50 -16.91 -3.23 24.36
C GLN A 50 -17.37 -4.51 23.69
N ASP A 51 -18.02 -5.40 24.43
CA ASP A 51 -18.62 -6.58 23.80
C ASP A 51 -19.92 -6.18 23.07
N ILE A 52 -20.11 -6.77 21.86
CA ILE A 52 -21.27 -6.51 20.99
C ILE A 52 -21.82 -7.86 20.54
N GLU A 53 -22.98 -8.25 21.05
CA GLU A 53 -23.57 -9.55 20.73
C GLU A 53 -24.04 -9.62 19.27
N SER A 54 -24.59 -8.53 18.73
CA SER A 54 -25.16 -8.48 17.37
C SER A 54 -24.56 -7.32 16.56
N PRO A 55 -23.34 -7.46 16.01
CA PRO A 55 -22.71 -6.43 15.21
C PRO A 55 -23.40 -6.28 13.84
N GLU A 56 -23.56 -5.06 13.35
CA GLU A 56 -24.05 -4.79 11.99
C GLU A 56 -23.01 -5.20 10.93
N LEU A 57 -21.72 -5.01 11.24
CA LEU A 57 -20.61 -5.34 10.34
C LEU A 57 -19.52 -6.10 11.08
N ILE A 58 -19.13 -7.24 10.51
CA ILE A 58 -17.98 -8.02 10.97
C ILE A 58 -16.83 -7.85 9.97
N VAL A 59 -15.65 -7.57 10.49
CA VAL A 59 -14.42 -7.42 9.71
C VAL A 59 -13.46 -8.55 10.07
N ILE A 60 -13.10 -9.38 9.09
CA ILE A 60 -12.07 -10.43 9.22
C ILE A 60 -10.74 -9.84 8.77
N ALA A 61 -9.89 -9.47 9.73
CA ALA A 61 -8.58 -8.86 9.54
C ALA A 61 -7.42 -9.75 10.03
N THR A 62 -7.58 -11.06 9.82
CA THR A 62 -6.61 -12.09 10.19
C THR A 62 -5.75 -12.49 8.99
N THR A 63 -4.81 -13.41 9.22
CA THR A 63 -4.06 -14.06 8.13
C THR A 63 -5.00 -14.89 7.24
N PRO A 64 -4.65 -15.17 5.98
CA PRO A 64 -5.50 -15.91 5.05
C PRO A 64 -6.04 -17.23 5.61
N ASP A 65 -5.17 -18.08 6.15
CA ASP A 65 -5.59 -19.38 6.71
C ASP A 65 -6.55 -19.21 7.90
N SER A 66 -6.31 -18.24 8.77
CA SER A 66 -7.22 -17.95 9.89
C SER A 66 -8.55 -17.37 9.41
N ALA A 67 -8.57 -16.61 8.32
CA ALA A 67 -9.79 -16.09 7.74
C ALA A 67 -10.69 -17.22 7.26
N LEU A 68 -10.13 -18.22 6.56
CA LEU A 68 -10.87 -19.40 6.11
C LEU A 68 -11.51 -20.16 7.28
N ALA A 69 -10.76 -20.38 8.35
CA ALA A 69 -11.28 -21.07 9.53
C ALA A 69 -12.44 -20.31 10.22
N LEU A 70 -12.42 -18.96 10.17
CA LEU A 70 -13.46 -18.13 10.80
C LEU A 70 -14.74 -18.01 9.95
N VAL A 71 -14.68 -18.19 8.65
CA VAL A 71 -15.81 -17.99 7.74
C VAL A 71 -17.03 -18.80 8.15
N SER A 72 -16.86 -20.11 8.40
CA SER A 72 -17.96 -21.02 8.80
C SER A 72 -18.51 -20.66 10.18
N GLU A 73 -17.64 -20.39 11.17
CA GLU A 73 -18.05 -19.99 12.53
C GLU A 73 -18.88 -18.69 12.51
N ILE A 74 -18.43 -17.69 11.76
CA ILE A 74 -19.11 -16.40 11.64
C ILE A 74 -20.44 -16.56 10.89
N ALA A 75 -20.47 -17.41 9.85
CA ALA A 75 -21.69 -17.67 9.10
C ALA A 75 -22.80 -18.22 9.99
N GLU A 76 -22.47 -19.11 10.92
CA GLU A 76 -23.41 -19.74 11.85
C GLU A 76 -23.78 -18.79 13.01
N SER A 77 -22.76 -18.15 13.61
CA SER A 77 -22.96 -17.38 14.85
C SER A 77 -23.63 -16.02 14.62
N TYR A 78 -23.51 -15.43 13.42
CA TYR A 78 -24.01 -14.09 13.11
C TYR A 78 -24.82 -14.06 11.81
N PRO A 79 -26.02 -14.67 11.79
CA PRO A 79 -26.82 -14.82 10.56
C PRO A 79 -27.27 -13.50 9.93
N GLU A 80 -27.41 -12.43 10.71
CA GLU A 80 -27.88 -11.13 10.24
C GLU A 80 -26.77 -10.15 9.87
N SER A 81 -25.55 -10.39 10.36
CA SER A 81 -24.43 -9.46 10.16
C SER A 81 -23.97 -9.42 8.70
N THR A 82 -23.57 -8.24 8.23
CA THR A 82 -22.74 -8.11 7.03
C THR A 82 -21.31 -8.49 7.39
N VAL A 83 -20.64 -9.24 6.53
CA VAL A 83 -19.26 -9.71 6.79
C VAL A 83 -18.35 -9.24 5.66
N ILE A 84 -17.19 -8.71 6.00
CA ILE A 84 -16.12 -8.43 5.05
C ILE A 84 -14.82 -9.07 5.52
N ASP A 85 -13.98 -9.50 4.59
CA ASP A 85 -12.57 -9.73 4.85
C ASP A 85 -11.74 -8.54 4.36
N VAL A 86 -10.50 -8.41 4.82
CA VAL A 86 -9.56 -7.38 4.38
C VAL A 86 -8.24 -8.00 3.88
N GLY A 87 -8.27 -9.25 3.48
CA GLY A 87 -7.11 -9.98 2.98
C GLY A 87 -6.59 -9.46 1.64
N SER A 88 -5.36 -9.85 1.30
CA SER A 88 -4.69 -9.43 0.06
C SER A 88 -5.08 -10.28 -1.16
N THR A 89 -5.71 -11.45 -0.95
CA THR A 89 -6.21 -12.36 -1.98
C THR A 89 -7.70 -12.61 -1.77
N LYS A 90 -8.45 -12.85 -2.84
CA LYS A 90 -9.92 -12.92 -2.77
C LYS A 90 -10.51 -14.27 -3.16
N THR A 91 -9.92 -14.95 -4.13
CA THR A 91 -10.55 -16.14 -4.74
C THR A 91 -10.76 -17.25 -3.72
N LYS A 92 -9.76 -17.56 -2.90
CA LYS A 92 -9.83 -18.69 -1.95
C LYS A 92 -10.91 -18.47 -0.88
N VAL A 93 -10.98 -17.29 -0.30
CA VAL A 93 -12.02 -16.93 0.69
C VAL A 93 -13.40 -16.90 0.04
N GLN A 94 -13.52 -16.41 -1.18
CA GLN A 94 -14.79 -16.39 -1.90
C GLN A 94 -15.33 -17.79 -2.17
N LEU A 95 -14.47 -18.73 -2.56
CA LEU A 95 -14.86 -20.13 -2.77
C LEU A 95 -15.39 -20.78 -1.48
N GLU A 96 -14.74 -20.51 -0.34
CA GLU A 96 -15.21 -20.98 0.97
C GLU A 96 -16.59 -20.41 1.31
N VAL A 97 -16.76 -19.08 1.11
CA VAL A 97 -18.04 -18.40 1.33
C VAL A 97 -19.15 -18.99 0.45
N GLU A 98 -18.87 -19.31 -0.80
CA GLU A 98 -19.84 -19.90 -1.75
C GLU A 98 -20.24 -21.32 -1.38
N SER A 99 -19.41 -22.02 -0.62
CA SER A 99 -19.74 -23.36 -0.10
C SER A 99 -20.81 -23.34 1.00
N ILE A 100 -21.04 -22.17 1.63
CA ILE A 100 -21.98 -22.01 2.75
C ILE A 100 -23.29 -21.42 2.23
N PRO A 101 -24.44 -22.11 2.42
CA PRO A 101 -25.72 -21.64 1.94
C PRO A 101 -26.04 -20.20 2.40
N ASP A 102 -26.50 -19.38 1.47
CA ASP A 102 -26.91 -17.98 1.69
C ASP A 102 -25.85 -17.01 2.23
N PHE A 103 -24.65 -17.47 2.55
CA PHE A 103 -23.62 -16.60 3.12
C PHE A 103 -23.10 -15.57 2.11
N SER A 104 -23.04 -15.92 0.83
CA SER A 104 -22.65 -14.99 -0.26
C SER A 104 -23.60 -13.78 -0.41
N LYS A 105 -24.82 -13.84 0.14
CA LYS A 105 -25.76 -12.70 0.14
C LYS A 105 -25.35 -11.60 1.12
N ARG A 106 -24.49 -11.91 2.10
CA ARG A 106 -24.09 -11.02 3.19
C ARG A 106 -22.58 -10.94 3.43
N PHE A 107 -21.79 -11.66 2.66
CA PHE A 107 -20.33 -11.54 2.63
C PHE A 107 -19.88 -10.72 1.44
N LEU A 108 -18.91 -9.84 1.66
CA LEU A 108 -18.30 -9.03 0.62
C LEU A 108 -16.80 -9.02 0.80
N GLY A 109 -16.08 -9.61 -0.16
CA GLY A 109 -14.63 -9.56 -0.17
C GLY A 109 -14.13 -8.13 -0.28
N SER A 110 -13.10 -7.78 0.46
CA SER A 110 -12.50 -6.46 0.35
C SER A 110 -10.99 -6.48 0.57
N HIS A 111 -10.32 -5.42 0.12
CA HIS A 111 -8.87 -5.28 0.25
C HIS A 111 -8.48 -3.79 0.34
N PRO A 112 -8.13 -3.28 1.54
CA PRO A 112 -7.55 -1.95 1.68
C PRO A 112 -6.13 -1.92 1.10
N ILE A 113 -5.88 -1.04 0.12
CA ILE A 113 -4.54 -0.91 -0.48
C ILE A 113 -3.69 -0.01 0.42
N ALA A 114 -3.45 -0.51 1.60
CA ALA A 114 -2.73 0.17 2.65
C ALA A 114 -1.91 -0.84 3.45
N GLY A 115 -0.62 -0.59 3.56
CA GLY A 115 0.30 -1.43 4.29
C GLY A 115 1.46 -0.62 4.85
N ARG A 116 2.22 -1.24 5.73
CA ARG A 116 3.49 -0.75 6.27
C ARG A 116 4.46 -1.91 6.31
N GLU A 117 5.74 -1.61 6.30
CA GLU A 117 6.81 -2.61 6.38
C GLU A 117 6.80 -3.38 7.71
N ARG A 118 6.24 -2.77 8.76
CA ARG A 118 6.08 -3.41 10.07
C ARG A 118 4.60 -3.66 10.36
N GLY A 119 4.29 -4.91 10.67
CA GLY A 119 2.96 -5.35 11.11
C GLY A 119 2.67 -5.07 12.58
N GLY A 120 1.55 -5.62 13.06
CA GLY A 120 1.15 -5.57 14.46
C GLY A 120 0.38 -4.31 14.88
N PRO A 121 -0.26 -4.35 16.07
CA PRO A 121 -1.09 -3.25 16.57
C PRO A 121 -0.30 -1.96 16.87
N HIS A 122 0.97 -2.07 17.25
CA HIS A 122 1.84 -0.91 17.54
C HIS A 122 2.15 -0.05 16.31
N SER A 123 1.95 -0.57 15.11
CA SER A 123 2.13 0.17 13.85
C SER A 123 0.83 0.77 13.32
N ALA A 124 -0.30 0.53 13.99
CA ALA A 124 -1.62 0.97 13.59
C ALA A 124 -1.80 2.49 13.69
N ARG A 125 -2.63 3.04 12.79
CA ARG A 125 -2.97 4.47 12.74
C ARG A 125 -4.41 4.63 12.27
N SER A 126 -5.13 5.59 12.83
CA SER A 126 -6.51 5.89 12.43
C SER A 126 -6.62 6.48 11.02
N ASP A 127 -5.56 7.11 10.52
CA ASP A 127 -5.45 7.69 9.18
C ASP A 127 -4.80 6.76 8.14
N LEU A 128 -4.57 5.49 8.46
CA LEU A 128 -3.88 4.53 7.59
C LEU A 128 -4.49 4.45 6.19
N PHE A 129 -5.80 4.59 6.10
CA PHE A 129 -6.57 4.42 4.86
C PHE A 129 -6.87 5.74 4.14
N ALA A 130 -6.52 6.89 4.73
CA ALA A 130 -6.88 8.20 4.20
C ALA A 130 -6.38 8.42 2.77
N GLY A 131 -7.31 8.68 1.85
CA GLY A 131 -7.04 8.89 0.42
C GLY A 131 -6.58 7.64 -0.35
N ARG A 132 -6.57 6.46 0.27
CA ARG A 132 -6.12 5.22 -0.36
C ARG A 132 -7.27 4.46 -1.02
N ALA A 133 -6.95 3.69 -2.04
CA ALA A 133 -7.91 2.78 -2.64
C ALA A 133 -8.27 1.66 -1.66
N TRP A 134 -9.55 1.25 -1.68
CA TRP A 134 -10.04 0.07 -0.98
C TRP A 134 -10.91 -0.72 -1.96
N VAL A 135 -10.41 -1.87 -2.38
CA VAL A 135 -11.12 -2.70 -3.36
C VAL A 135 -12.24 -3.48 -2.68
N LEU A 136 -13.37 -3.55 -3.34
CA LEU A 136 -14.55 -4.34 -2.98
C LEU A 136 -14.80 -5.36 -4.08
N THR A 137 -15.00 -6.63 -3.71
CA THR A 137 -15.30 -7.71 -4.66
C THR A 137 -16.67 -8.32 -4.35
N PRO A 138 -17.77 -7.59 -4.69
CA PRO A 138 -19.12 -8.07 -4.41
C PRO A 138 -19.45 -9.32 -5.23
N SER A 139 -20.08 -10.31 -4.59
CA SER A 139 -20.71 -11.42 -5.28
C SER A 139 -21.92 -10.92 -6.10
N GLN A 140 -22.37 -11.71 -7.10
CA GLN A 140 -23.55 -11.35 -7.89
C GLN A 140 -24.86 -11.37 -7.09
N VAL A 141 -24.85 -12.06 -5.94
CA VAL A 141 -26.04 -12.25 -5.10
C VAL A 141 -26.02 -11.42 -3.83
N ILE A 142 -25.00 -10.57 -3.64
CA ILE A 142 -24.93 -9.66 -2.47
C ILE A 142 -26.16 -8.76 -2.41
N GLU A 143 -26.74 -8.62 -1.23
CA GLU A 143 -27.86 -7.70 -1.05
C GLU A 143 -27.42 -6.25 -1.25
N PRO A 144 -28.09 -5.45 -2.12
CA PRO A 144 -27.63 -4.09 -2.48
C PRO A 144 -27.40 -3.14 -1.31
N TRP A 145 -28.20 -3.26 -0.26
CA TRP A 145 -28.04 -2.42 0.94
C TRP A 145 -26.76 -2.76 1.72
N ARG A 146 -26.30 -4.01 1.68
CA ARG A 146 -25.03 -4.42 2.30
C ARG A 146 -23.83 -3.88 1.55
N LEU A 147 -23.87 -3.92 0.22
CA LEU A 147 -22.87 -3.27 -0.61
C LEU A 147 -22.77 -1.76 -0.33
N LYS A 148 -23.94 -1.12 -0.16
CA LYS A 148 -23.96 0.29 0.25
C LYS A 148 -23.38 0.49 1.64
N LEU A 149 -23.77 -0.33 2.62
CA LEU A 149 -23.23 -0.27 4.00
C LEU A 149 -21.70 -0.35 4.00
N VAL A 150 -21.12 -1.30 3.25
CA VAL A 150 -19.66 -1.48 3.17
C VAL A 150 -19.01 -0.32 2.42
N SER A 151 -19.60 0.20 1.35
CA SER A 151 -19.07 1.37 0.63
C SER A 151 -19.06 2.62 1.53
N ASP A 152 -20.11 2.81 2.31
CA ASP A 152 -20.22 3.90 3.28
C ASP A 152 -19.18 3.71 4.42
N PHE A 153 -19.00 2.49 4.91
CA PHE A 153 -17.96 2.14 5.89
C PHE A 153 -16.56 2.48 5.37
N VAL A 154 -16.21 2.05 4.15
CA VAL A 154 -14.91 2.33 3.53
C VAL A 154 -14.68 3.84 3.40
N SER A 155 -15.70 4.58 3.00
CA SER A 155 -15.63 6.05 2.91
C SER A 155 -15.42 6.70 4.29
N ALA A 156 -16.05 6.17 5.35
CA ALA A 156 -15.85 6.63 6.73
C ALA A 156 -14.45 6.34 7.27
N MET A 157 -13.81 5.26 6.79
CA MET A 157 -12.39 4.99 7.07
C MET A 157 -11.46 5.99 6.36
N GLY A 158 -11.99 6.88 5.51
CA GLY A 158 -11.22 7.85 4.73
C GLY A 158 -10.68 7.31 3.41
N ALA A 159 -11.04 6.08 3.04
CA ALA A 159 -10.62 5.43 1.81
C ALA A 159 -11.58 5.68 0.64
N VAL A 160 -11.10 5.39 -0.57
CA VAL A 160 -11.90 5.47 -1.81
C VAL A 160 -12.28 4.04 -2.23
N PRO A 161 -13.59 3.68 -2.26
CA PRO A 161 -14.02 2.36 -2.65
C PRO A 161 -13.92 2.16 -4.17
N TYR A 162 -13.34 1.03 -4.59
CA TYR A 162 -13.29 0.56 -5.99
C TYR A 162 -13.93 -0.81 -6.07
N GLN A 163 -14.80 -1.04 -7.06
CA GLN A 163 -15.44 -2.34 -7.26
C GLN A 163 -14.84 -3.07 -8.45
N MET A 164 -14.57 -4.36 -8.27
CA MET A 164 -14.17 -5.26 -9.34
C MET A 164 -14.55 -6.71 -9.00
N SER A 165 -14.45 -7.60 -9.98
CA SER A 165 -14.65 -9.03 -9.70
C SER A 165 -13.45 -9.61 -8.93
N THR A 166 -13.68 -10.68 -8.17
CA THR A 166 -12.65 -11.45 -7.46
C THR A 166 -11.52 -11.87 -8.38
N LYS A 167 -11.85 -12.43 -9.55
CA LYS A 167 -10.85 -12.86 -10.54
C LYS A 167 -10.01 -11.70 -11.07
N LEU A 168 -10.64 -10.56 -11.39
CA LEU A 168 -9.90 -9.38 -11.84
C LEU A 168 -8.98 -8.83 -10.75
N HIS A 169 -9.44 -8.85 -9.49
CA HIS A 169 -8.64 -8.46 -8.33
C HIS A 169 -7.35 -9.29 -8.26
N ASP A 170 -7.47 -10.61 -8.22
CA ASP A 170 -6.34 -11.49 -8.00
C ASP A 170 -5.34 -11.44 -9.17
N ALA A 171 -5.84 -11.37 -10.42
CA ALA A 171 -5.00 -11.17 -11.61
C ALA A 171 -4.27 -9.81 -11.60
N LEU A 172 -4.97 -8.74 -11.22
CA LEU A 172 -4.37 -7.40 -11.14
C LEU A 172 -3.29 -7.35 -10.07
N PHE A 173 -3.59 -7.83 -8.84
CA PHE A 173 -2.65 -7.76 -7.73
C PHE A 173 -1.47 -8.72 -7.89
N ALA A 174 -1.61 -9.81 -8.65
CA ALA A 174 -0.48 -10.62 -9.07
C ALA A 174 0.56 -9.78 -9.82
N LYS A 175 0.13 -8.90 -10.73
CA LYS A 175 1.02 -8.05 -11.54
C LYS A 175 1.55 -6.82 -10.80
N ILE A 176 0.70 -6.11 -10.03
CA ILE A 176 1.10 -4.81 -9.46
C ILE A 176 1.63 -4.89 -8.02
N SER A 177 1.50 -6.05 -7.37
CA SER A 177 1.93 -6.25 -5.98
C SER A 177 2.79 -7.50 -5.81
N HIS A 178 2.28 -8.68 -6.21
CA HIS A 178 2.97 -9.94 -5.92
C HIS A 178 4.23 -10.12 -6.77
N LEU A 179 4.18 -9.85 -8.06
CA LEU A 179 5.34 -9.89 -8.93
C LEU A 179 6.44 -8.91 -8.51
N PRO A 180 6.19 -7.62 -8.21
CA PRO A 180 7.20 -6.73 -7.67
C PRO A 180 7.86 -7.24 -6.38
N GLN A 181 7.10 -7.85 -5.49
CA GLN A 181 7.63 -8.48 -4.28
C GLN A 181 8.59 -9.63 -4.60
N LEU A 182 8.20 -10.52 -5.52
CA LEU A 182 9.03 -11.64 -5.96
C LEU A 182 10.32 -11.18 -6.63
N ILE A 183 10.23 -10.16 -7.51
CA ILE A 183 11.42 -9.59 -8.18
C ILE A 183 12.38 -8.99 -7.14
N SER A 184 11.87 -8.25 -6.15
CA SER A 184 12.69 -7.70 -5.09
C SER A 184 13.42 -8.79 -4.28
N VAL A 185 12.72 -9.87 -3.93
CA VAL A 185 13.30 -11.01 -3.19
C VAL A 185 14.33 -11.75 -4.06
N ALA A 186 14.01 -12.02 -5.33
CA ALA A 186 14.93 -12.69 -6.26
C ALA A 186 16.21 -11.85 -6.48
N LEU A 187 16.05 -10.53 -6.67
CA LEU A 187 17.19 -9.61 -6.80
C LEU A 187 18.04 -9.59 -5.52
N ALA A 188 17.44 -9.51 -4.34
CA ALA A 188 18.16 -9.59 -3.07
C ALA A 188 18.94 -10.89 -2.94
N SER A 189 18.32 -12.01 -3.31
CA SER A 189 18.95 -13.33 -3.27
C SER A 189 20.13 -13.43 -4.24
N SER A 190 20.02 -12.85 -5.45
CA SER A 190 21.08 -12.91 -6.48
C SER A 190 22.36 -12.18 -6.09
N ILE A 191 22.27 -11.23 -5.16
CA ILE A 191 23.42 -10.44 -4.68
C ILE A 191 23.83 -10.77 -3.23
N SER A 192 23.21 -11.79 -2.63
CA SER A 192 23.41 -12.14 -1.21
C SER A 192 24.85 -12.58 -0.88
N GLU A 193 25.60 -13.08 -1.87
CA GLU A 193 26.99 -13.53 -1.70
C GLU A 193 28.01 -12.39 -1.88
N LEU A 194 27.58 -11.18 -2.26
CA LEU A 194 28.48 -10.03 -2.35
C LEU A 194 28.94 -9.64 -0.93
N GLY A 195 30.24 -9.52 -0.75
CA GLY A 195 30.85 -9.13 0.52
C GLY A 195 30.69 -7.62 0.81
N THR A 196 31.82 -6.98 1.10
CA THR A 196 31.89 -5.54 1.40
C THR A 196 31.52 -4.66 0.19
N GLU A 197 31.63 -5.22 -1.02
CA GLU A 197 31.31 -4.57 -2.29
C GLU A 197 29.86 -4.10 -2.38
N ILE A 198 28.94 -4.70 -1.63
CA ILE A 198 27.54 -4.27 -1.56
C ILE A 198 27.40 -2.81 -1.05
N SER A 199 28.43 -2.31 -0.36
CA SER A 199 28.47 -0.90 0.08
C SER A 199 28.53 0.10 -1.08
N LEU A 200 28.90 -0.34 -2.29
CA LEU A 200 28.90 0.46 -3.51
C LEU A 200 27.50 0.62 -4.12
N ALA A 201 26.49 -0.04 -3.56
CA ALA A 201 25.12 0.03 -4.04
C ALA A 201 24.58 1.47 -4.00
N GLY A 202 24.11 1.95 -5.15
CA GLY A 202 23.43 3.23 -5.29
C GLY A 202 21.97 3.18 -4.81
N GLN A 203 21.28 4.33 -4.91
CA GLN A 203 19.89 4.47 -4.45
C GLN A 203 18.95 3.54 -5.23
N GLY A 204 19.13 3.37 -6.54
CA GLY A 204 18.28 2.51 -7.36
C GLY A 204 18.19 1.08 -6.84
N LEU A 205 19.34 0.47 -6.43
CA LEU A 205 19.31 -0.87 -5.83
C LEU A 205 18.58 -0.87 -4.48
N ARG A 206 18.80 0.15 -3.64
CA ARG A 206 18.11 0.27 -2.32
C ARG A 206 16.59 0.33 -2.48
N ASP A 207 16.11 1.08 -3.47
CA ASP A 207 14.68 1.20 -3.76
C ASP A 207 14.09 -0.13 -4.25
N MET A 208 14.80 -0.84 -5.11
CA MET A 208 14.39 -2.17 -5.59
C MET A 208 14.37 -3.22 -4.46
N LEU A 209 15.28 -3.16 -3.51
CA LEU A 209 15.39 -4.11 -2.41
C LEU A 209 14.45 -3.81 -1.22
N ARG A 210 13.80 -2.67 -1.20
CA ARG A 210 12.96 -2.24 -0.07
C ARG A 210 11.87 -3.25 0.28
N LEU A 211 11.29 -3.92 -0.71
CA LEU A 211 10.25 -4.92 -0.50
C LEU A 211 10.80 -6.26 0.01
N ALA A 212 12.06 -6.59 -0.25
CA ALA A 212 12.64 -7.88 0.15
C ALA A 212 12.65 -8.14 1.66
N GLY A 213 12.58 -7.07 2.48
CA GLY A 213 12.49 -7.17 3.95
C GLY A 213 11.10 -7.47 4.53
N SER A 214 10.14 -7.87 3.71
CA SER A 214 8.78 -8.18 4.12
C SER A 214 8.69 -9.51 4.89
N ASP A 215 7.58 -9.70 5.64
CA ASP A 215 7.32 -10.93 6.42
C ASP A 215 7.12 -12.15 5.49
N GLY A 216 8.07 -13.07 5.52
CA GLY A 216 8.07 -14.27 4.68
C GLY A 216 6.90 -15.22 4.98
N ALA A 217 6.42 -15.30 6.23
CA ALA A 217 5.29 -16.17 6.58
C ALA A 217 3.99 -15.65 5.98
N LEU A 218 3.74 -14.35 6.04
CA LEU A 218 2.58 -13.73 5.42
C LEU A 218 2.65 -13.83 3.88
N TRP A 219 3.81 -13.50 3.31
CA TRP A 219 3.96 -13.50 1.85
C TRP A 219 3.87 -14.89 1.23
N SER A 220 4.37 -15.95 1.91
CA SER A 220 4.20 -17.31 1.42
C SER A 220 2.72 -17.71 1.31
N GLN A 221 1.88 -17.33 2.29
CA GLN A 221 0.44 -17.56 2.20
C GLN A 221 -0.20 -16.79 1.05
N ILE A 222 0.09 -15.49 0.91
CA ILE A 222 -0.45 -14.64 -0.17
C ILE A 222 -0.10 -15.23 -1.55
N LEU A 223 1.14 -15.63 -1.77
CA LEU A 223 1.60 -16.16 -3.05
C LEU A 223 0.95 -17.52 -3.38
N LEU A 224 0.80 -18.38 -2.37
CA LEU A 224 0.17 -19.70 -2.54
C LEU A 224 -1.35 -19.59 -2.71
N ASP A 225 -2.00 -18.62 -2.08
CA ASP A 225 -3.44 -18.39 -2.24
C ASP A 225 -3.78 -17.84 -3.63
N ASN A 226 -2.86 -17.09 -4.26
CA ASN A 226 -3.02 -16.54 -5.61
C ASN A 226 -2.07 -17.21 -6.62
N LYS A 227 -1.78 -18.51 -6.43
CA LYS A 227 -0.72 -19.23 -7.13
C LYS A 227 -0.81 -19.13 -8.65
N ASP A 228 -1.98 -19.37 -9.22
CA ASP A 228 -2.13 -19.49 -10.67
C ASP A 228 -1.90 -18.13 -11.36
N GLU A 229 -2.45 -17.05 -10.82
CA GLU A 229 -2.26 -15.69 -11.35
C GLU A 229 -0.82 -15.19 -11.12
N VAL A 230 -0.21 -15.57 -9.99
CA VAL A 230 1.20 -15.27 -9.70
C VAL A 230 2.11 -15.97 -10.70
N LEU A 231 1.92 -17.26 -10.95
CA LEU A 231 2.74 -18.00 -11.93
C LEU A 231 2.58 -17.42 -13.33
N SER A 232 1.34 -17.12 -13.77
CA SER A 232 1.11 -16.44 -15.06
C SER A 232 1.86 -15.11 -15.14
N SER A 233 1.88 -14.32 -14.07
CA SER A 233 2.61 -13.04 -14.04
C SER A 233 4.13 -13.22 -14.06
N VAL A 234 4.64 -14.29 -13.45
CA VAL A 234 6.07 -14.66 -13.50
C VAL A 234 6.46 -15.09 -14.91
N ASP A 235 5.62 -15.89 -15.58
CA ASP A 235 5.88 -16.36 -16.94
C ASP A 235 5.93 -15.17 -17.92
N ASP A 236 4.93 -14.26 -17.87
CA ASP A 236 4.92 -13.03 -18.67
C ASP A 236 6.20 -12.18 -18.46
N PHE A 237 6.66 -12.07 -17.20
CA PHE A 237 7.85 -11.31 -16.87
C PHE A 237 9.14 -12.00 -17.36
N GLN A 238 9.17 -13.32 -17.27
CA GLN A 238 10.32 -14.11 -17.74
C GLN A 238 10.48 -14.00 -19.25
N GLU A 239 9.38 -14.03 -20.02
CA GLU A 239 9.41 -13.80 -21.48
C GLU A 239 10.03 -12.43 -21.81
N LEU A 240 9.68 -11.37 -21.06
CA LEU A 240 10.27 -10.03 -21.26
C LEU A 240 11.78 -9.99 -20.91
N LEU A 241 12.21 -10.74 -19.88
CA LEU A 241 13.64 -10.87 -19.57
C LEU A 241 14.40 -11.63 -20.65
N ASP A 242 13.78 -12.66 -21.23
CA ASP A 242 14.39 -13.41 -22.33
C ASP A 242 14.55 -12.53 -23.58
N VAL A 243 13.55 -11.69 -23.91
CA VAL A 243 13.68 -10.71 -25.01
C VAL A 243 14.81 -9.72 -24.76
N LEU A 244 14.96 -9.20 -23.55
CA LEU A 244 16.10 -8.33 -23.19
C LEU A 244 17.44 -9.05 -23.28
N ARG A 245 17.51 -10.27 -22.81
CA ARG A 245 18.70 -11.09 -22.89
C ARG A 245 19.12 -11.32 -24.35
N ASP A 246 18.17 -11.73 -25.19
CA ASP A 246 18.44 -11.98 -26.61
C ASP A 246 18.91 -10.71 -27.34
N ALA A 247 18.34 -9.55 -27.00
CA ALA A 247 18.78 -8.27 -27.56
C ALA A 247 20.23 -7.92 -27.14
N ILE A 248 20.60 -8.21 -25.89
CA ILE A 248 21.97 -8.02 -25.38
C ILE A 248 22.95 -9.02 -26.06
N GLU A 249 22.58 -10.28 -26.17
CA GLU A 249 23.41 -11.32 -26.80
C GLU A 249 23.72 -11.03 -28.28
N ASN A 250 22.80 -10.35 -28.97
CA ASN A 250 22.92 -9.98 -30.38
C ASN A 250 23.37 -8.54 -30.63
N ASP A 251 23.78 -7.79 -29.60
CA ASP A 251 24.19 -6.38 -29.68
C ASP A 251 23.12 -5.49 -30.33
N ASP A 252 21.80 -5.83 -30.16
CA ASP A 252 20.68 -5.09 -30.75
C ASP A 252 20.34 -3.83 -29.91
N GLU A 253 21.14 -2.79 -30.11
CA GLU A 253 20.95 -1.49 -29.44
C GLU A 253 19.57 -0.88 -29.72
N HIS A 254 19.04 -1.06 -30.94
CA HIS A 254 17.73 -0.51 -31.31
C HIS A 254 16.62 -1.13 -30.46
N ARG A 255 16.61 -2.45 -30.34
CA ARG A 255 15.62 -3.18 -29.54
C ARG A 255 15.71 -2.85 -28.05
N ILE A 256 16.92 -2.77 -27.52
CA ILE A 256 17.14 -2.36 -26.12
C ILE A 256 16.56 -0.97 -25.90
N ARG A 257 16.88 0.00 -26.74
CA ARG A 257 16.40 1.38 -26.61
C ARG A 257 14.86 1.46 -26.69
N GLU A 258 14.25 0.78 -27.65
CA GLU A 258 12.80 0.71 -27.79
C GLU A 258 12.12 0.23 -26.49
N MET A 259 12.64 -0.86 -25.88
CA MET A 259 12.08 -1.36 -24.61
C MET A 259 12.23 -0.38 -23.46
N PHE A 260 13.33 0.37 -23.39
CA PHE A 260 13.51 1.42 -22.37
C PHE A 260 12.56 2.60 -22.57
N ASP A 261 12.39 3.04 -23.83
CA ASP A 261 11.48 4.15 -24.16
C ASP A 261 10.03 3.78 -23.83
N ASP A 262 9.58 2.57 -24.20
CA ASP A 262 8.23 2.08 -23.91
C ASP A 262 8.00 1.94 -22.39
N ALA A 263 8.96 1.38 -21.67
CA ALA A 263 8.89 1.24 -20.21
C ALA A 263 8.86 2.61 -19.50
N GLY A 264 9.58 3.59 -20.03
CA GLY A 264 9.62 4.97 -19.52
C GLY A 264 8.26 5.66 -19.48
N LEU A 265 7.29 5.24 -20.31
CA LEU A 265 5.94 5.77 -20.33
C LEU A 265 5.03 5.21 -19.22
N VAL A 266 5.39 4.10 -18.59
CA VAL A 266 4.56 3.43 -17.58
C VAL A 266 4.43 4.23 -16.28
N PRO A 267 5.51 4.80 -15.70
CA PRO A 267 5.40 5.61 -14.50
C PRO A 267 4.45 6.81 -14.63
N GLU A 268 4.29 7.35 -15.84
CA GLU A 268 3.36 8.46 -16.10
C GLU A 268 1.89 8.07 -15.94
N LYS A 269 1.57 6.78 -16.12
CA LYS A 269 0.21 6.23 -15.95
C LYS A 269 -0.14 5.95 -14.49
N ILE A 270 0.87 5.86 -13.62
CA ILE A 270 0.68 5.65 -12.19
C ILE A 270 0.40 7.02 -11.56
N GLY A 271 -0.80 7.21 -11.01
CA GLY A 271 -1.20 8.44 -10.33
C GLY A 271 -0.21 8.83 -9.22
N GLY A 272 -0.06 10.14 -8.96
CA GLY A 272 0.79 10.65 -7.87
C GLY A 272 0.34 10.14 -6.49
N LYS A 273 1.12 10.42 -5.45
CA LYS A 273 0.99 9.93 -4.05
C LYS A 273 -0.41 10.00 -3.43
N HIS A 274 -1.34 10.75 -4.01
CA HIS A 274 -2.72 10.93 -3.55
C HIS A 274 -3.78 10.52 -4.60
N GLY A 275 -3.43 9.69 -5.61
CA GLY A 275 -4.39 9.22 -6.63
C GLY A 275 -4.87 10.30 -7.60
N MET A 276 -4.34 11.51 -7.53
CA MET A 276 -4.66 12.60 -8.47
C MET A 276 -3.79 12.49 -9.72
N LYS A 277 -4.30 12.99 -10.87
CA LYS A 277 -3.48 13.14 -12.08
C LYS A 277 -2.17 13.83 -11.73
N ARG A 278 -1.04 13.25 -12.17
CA ARG A 278 0.27 13.88 -12.05
C ARG A 278 0.17 15.29 -12.65
N ARG A 279 0.45 16.30 -11.86
CA ARG A 279 0.66 17.65 -12.39
C ARG A 279 2.03 17.66 -13.04
N GLU A 280 2.19 18.41 -14.10
CA GLU A 280 3.53 18.73 -14.61
C GLU A 280 4.26 19.51 -13.52
N TYR A 281 5.31 18.91 -12.97
CA TYR A 281 6.15 19.56 -11.99
C TYR A 281 7.37 20.15 -12.66
N THR A 282 7.73 21.33 -12.21
CA THR A 282 9.04 21.94 -12.47
C THR A 282 9.92 21.64 -11.26
N PHE A 283 11.14 21.22 -11.51
CA PHE A 283 12.05 20.83 -10.42
C PHE A 283 13.01 21.98 -10.10
N VAL A 284 13.23 22.17 -8.80
CA VAL A 284 14.28 23.05 -8.28
C VAL A 284 15.23 22.19 -7.44
N ASP A 285 16.44 22.02 -7.92
CA ASP A 285 17.50 21.29 -7.25
C ASP A 285 18.28 22.25 -6.35
N VAL A 286 18.45 21.91 -5.07
CA VAL A 286 19.14 22.73 -4.09
C VAL A 286 20.25 21.94 -3.43
N VAL A 287 21.50 22.42 -3.55
CA VAL A 287 22.63 21.84 -2.84
C VAL A 287 22.70 22.42 -1.43
N ILE A 288 22.63 21.55 -0.43
CA ILE A 288 22.72 21.92 0.99
C ILE A 288 23.95 21.27 1.65
N ASP A 289 24.47 21.89 2.69
CA ASP A 289 25.46 21.24 3.56
C ASP A 289 24.78 20.17 4.41
N ASP A 290 25.45 19.05 4.67
CA ASP A 290 24.97 18.02 5.60
C ASP A 290 25.22 18.47 7.05
N LYS A 291 24.41 19.44 7.48
CA LYS A 291 24.46 20.01 8.84
C LYS A 291 23.07 20.07 9.47
N PRO A 292 22.97 19.90 10.79
CA PRO A 292 21.70 20.07 11.49
C PRO A 292 21.03 21.41 11.17
N GLY A 293 19.73 21.35 10.83
CA GLY A 293 18.92 22.54 10.56
C GLY A 293 18.91 23.04 9.11
N GLN A 294 19.77 22.56 8.21
CA GLN A 294 19.79 23.00 6.81
C GLN A 294 18.48 22.73 6.06
N LEU A 295 17.92 21.54 6.23
CA LEU A 295 16.60 21.18 5.67
C LEU A 295 15.51 22.11 6.22
N ALA A 296 15.49 22.33 7.52
CA ALA A 296 14.52 23.23 8.15
C ALA A 296 14.65 24.67 7.62
N SER A 297 15.87 25.13 7.40
CA SER A 297 16.13 26.46 6.82
C SER A 297 15.58 26.57 5.39
N LEU A 298 15.77 25.54 4.56
CA LEU A 298 15.23 25.51 3.19
C LEU A 298 13.69 25.55 3.20
N PHE A 299 13.03 24.75 4.06
CA PHE A 299 11.57 24.79 4.17
C PHE A 299 11.03 26.09 4.75
N ASN A 300 11.77 26.75 5.63
CA ASN A 300 11.42 28.10 6.10
C ASN A 300 11.48 29.14 4.96
N GLU A 301 12.43 29.03 4.03
CA GLU A 301 12.45 29.88 2.83
C GLU A 301 11.21 29.62 1.96
N CYS A 302 10.82 28.35 1.71
CA CYS A 302 9.60 28.02 0.99
C CYS A 302 8.35 28.61 1.68
N GLY A 303 8.24 28.45 3.01
CA GLY A 303 7.13 28.96 3.80
C GLY A 303 7.05 30.50 3.81
N SER A 304 8.19 31.19 3.83
CA SER A 304 8.27 32.66 3.86
C SER A 304 7.63 33.31 2.64
N ILE A 305 7.69 32.65 1.48
CA ILE A 305 7.12 33.11 0.21
C ILE A 305 5.85 32.33 -0.18
N LYS A 306 5.32 31.47 0.73
CA LYS A 306 4.09 30.70 0.56
C LYS A 306 4.10 29.76 -0.65
N VAL A 307 5.25 29.22 -1.01
CA VAL A 307 5.40 28.21 -2.06
C VAL A 307 5.04 26.85 -1.49
N ASN A 308 4.22 26.10 -2.25
CA ASN A 308 3.86 24.72 -1.90
C ASN A 308 4.83 23.74 -2.54
N VAL A 309 5.46 22.89 -1.72
CA VAL A 309 6.31 21.78 -2.20
C VAL A 309 5.43 20.53 -2.34
N GLU A 310 5.24 20.06 -3.57
CA GLU A 310 4.38 18.93 -3.90
C GLU A 310 5.05 17.59 -3.61
N ASP A 311 6.34 17.48 -3.91
CA ASP A 311 7.17 16.31 -3.59
C ASP A 311 8.63 16.71 -3.40
N LEU A 312 9.40 15.85 -2.74
CA LEU A 312 10.82 16.05 -2.56
C LEU A 312 11.60 14.72 -2.66
N ALA A 313 12.79 14.82 -3.22
CA ALA A 313 13.80 13.76 -3.18
C ALA A 313 15.07 14.31 -2.52
N LEU A 314 15.69 13.49 -1.65
CA LEU A 314 16.95 13.80 -1.00
C LEU A 314 17.98 12.77 -1.46
N GLU A 315 19.04 13.24 -2.10
CA GLU A 315 20.15 12.42 -2.56
C GLU A 315 21.41 12.76 -1.74
N HIS A 316 21.97 11.74 -1.10
CA HIS A 316 23.26 11.83 -0.42
C HIS A 316 24.32 11.11 -1.26
N SER A 317 25.40 11.80 -1.56
CA SER A 317 26.58 11.16 -2.12
C SER A 317 27.42 10.58 -0.98
N PRO A 318 27.80 9.30 -1.02
CA PRO A 318 28.70 8.72 -0.03
C PRO A 318 29.99 9.55 0.09
N GLN A 319 30.39 9.89 1.32
CA GLN A 319 31.61 10.66 1.62
C GLN A 319 31.60 12.15 1.24
N GLN A 320 30.46 12.73 0.89
CA GLN A 320 30.33 14.18 0.70
C GLN A 320 29.60 14.82 1.89
N GLU A 321 30.09 15.98 2.33
CA GLU A 321 29.44 16.80 3.37
C GLU A 321 28.28 17.65 2.81
N THR A 322 27.74 17.27 1.65
CA THR A 322 26.64 17.98 0.96
C THR A 322 25.57 17.00 0.53
N GLY A 323 24.30 17.43 0.58
CA GLY A 323 23.14 16.75 0.05
C GLY A 323 22.54 17.53 -1.11
N LEU A 324 21.95 16.83 -2.10
CA LEU A 324 21.14 17.41 -3.15
C LEU A 324 19.66 17.20 -2.80
N ILE A 325 18.91 18.28 -2.73
CA ILE A 325 17.46 18.22 -2.55
C ILE A 325 16.78 18.63 -3.84
N ARG A 326 15.99 17.75 -4.40
CA ARG A 326 15.12 18.03 -5.53
C ARG A 326 13.71 18.31 -5.04
N LEU A 327 13.21 19.51 -5.29
CA LEU A 327 11.86 19.94 -4.94
C LEU A 327 10.99 19.93 -6.20
N ALA A 328 9.84 19.25 -6.15
CA ALA A 328 8.83 19.27 -7.20
C ALA A 328 7.78 20.32 -6.87
N LEU A 329 7.53 21.25 -7.78
CA LEU A 329 6.67 22.41 -7.58
C LEU A 329 5.80 22.67 -8.83
N SER A 330 4.75 23.48 -8.68
CA SER A 330 4.11 24.09 -9.85
C SER A 330 5.10 24.99 -10.60
N SER A 331 4.93 25.18 -11.91
CA SER A 331 5.86 26.04 -12.68
C SER A 331 5.98 27.45 -12.11
N SER A 332 4.86 28.03 -11.66
CA SER A 332 4.85 29.36 -11.03
C SER A 332 5.60 29.39 -9.70
N ASP A 333 5.42 28.38 -8.86
CA ASP A 333 6.09 28.26 -7.56
C ASP A 333 7.59 28.00 -7.73
N ALA A 334 7.96 27.19 -8.74
CA ALA A 334 9.36 26.91 -9.06
C ALA A 334 10.13 28.18 -9.46
N ASP A 335 9.52 29.04 -10.31
CA ASP A 335 10.11 30.31 -10.68
C ASP A 335 10.31 31.24 -9.47
N LEU A 336 9.26 31.34 -8.65
CA LEU A 336 9.28 32.17 -7.45
C LEU A 336 10.33 31.68 -6.45
N LEU A 337 10.37 30.38 -6.18
CA LEU A 337 11.31 29.77 -5.23
C LEU A 337 12.76 29.92 -5.75
N TYR A 338 13.00 29.59 -7.02
CA TYR A 338 14.32 29.65 -7.61
C TYR A 338 14.92 31.06 -7.48
N GLN A 339 14.16 32.11 -7.86
CA GLN A 339 14.61 33.51 -7.76
C GLN A 339 14.83 33.93 -6.30
N HIS A 340 13.97 33.48 -5.39
CA HIS A 340 14.10 33.78 -3.96
C HIS A 340 15.36 33.14 -3.37
N LEU A 341 15.60 31.84 -3.64
CA LEU A 341 16.75 31.10 -3.13
C LEU A 341 18.08 31.71 -3.62
N LEU A 342 18.17 32.08 -4.90
CA LEU A 342 19.36 32.78 -5.44
C LEU A 342 19.64 34.11 -4.73
N LYS A 343 18.61 34.93 -4.47
CA LYS A 343 18.75 36.19 -3.73
C LYS A 343 19.21 35.98 -2.28
N ARG A 344 18.88 34.82 -1.69
CA ARG A 344 19.26 34.45 -0.33
C ARG A 344 20.61 33.72 -0.26
N GLY A 345 21.30 33.57 -1.42
CA GLY A 345 22.60 32.91 -1.48
C GLY A 345 22.60 31.39 -1.49
N TRP A 346 21.45 30.78 -1.75
CA TRP A 346 21.36 29.32 -1.87
C TRP A 346 21.91 28.87 -3.23
N LYS A 347 22.48 27.64 -3.25
CA LYS A 347 22.91 26.96 -4.48
C LYS A 347 21.72 26.22 -5.07
N ALA A 348 20.88 26.90 -5.82
CA ALA A 348 19.69 26.41 -6.44
C ALA A 348 19.81 26.37 -7.97
N HIS A 349 19.21 25.32 -8.59
CA HIS A 349 19.17 25.08 -10.03
C HIS A 349 17.75 24.72 -10.45
N LYS A 350 17.20 25.41 -11.44
CA LYS A 350 15.89 25.08 -12.00
C LYS A 350 16.07 24.19 -13.23
N GLN A 351 15.31 23.11 -13.34
CA GLN A 351 15.26 22.21 -14.49
C GLN A 351 13.94 22.34 -15.25
#